data_8e38480f8af81622e5e3977ce5326b1b
#
_entry.id   8e38480f8af81622e5e3977ce5326b1b
#
_cell.length_a   1.000
_cell.length_b   1.000
_cell.length_c   1.000
_cell.angle_alpha   90.00
_cell.angle_beta   90.00
_cell.angle_gamma   90.00
#
_symmetry.space_group_name_H-M   'P 1'
#
loop_
_entity.id
_entity.type
_entity.pdbx_description
1 polymer ?
#
loop_
_entity_poly.entity_id
_entity_poly.type
_entity_poly.pdbx_seq_one_letter_code
_entity_poly.pdbx_strand_id
1 'polypeptide(L)'
;MKTLNDYAIHSIHGEDGLAGDCFELALHDHFGQPLRVSANGVVDLKARVAATVKAYNKVEVKTGAGQIPNNLKGNSYVVYCPVVDLSKPLNKQEAFVVKRTVFIKCLQEAECYRVGKRTTSGQTIEAIQTFWNRKLNKPHGRKLSYLLDALYNSGCQTLEEWLKEN
;
A
#
# COMPACT_ATOMS: atom_id res chain seq x y z
N MET A 1 -16.67 -9.17 13.09
CA MET A 1 -15.55 -8.33 12.62
C MET A 1 -15.69 -8.09 11.13
N LYS A 2 -15.55 -6.84 10.69
CA LYS A 2 -15.65 -6.51 9.28
C LYS A 2 -14.48 -7.07 8.48
N THR A 3 -14.78 -7.68 7.35
CA THR A 3 -13.79 -8.02 6.34
C THR A 3 -13.62 -6.85 5.37
N LEU A 4 -12.57 -6.85 4.56
CA LEU A 4 -12.39 -5.78 3.58
C LEU A 4 -13.54 -5.73 2.56
N ASN A 5 -14.14 -6.87 2.25
CA ASN A 5 -15.27 -6.92 1.32
C ASN A 5 -16.49 -6.11 1.80
N ASP A 6 -16.63 -5.93 3.11
CA ASP A 6 -17.71 -5.13 3.67
C ASP A 6 -17.64 -3.65 3.28
N TYR A 7 -16.49 -3.18 2.82
CA TYR A 7 -16.30 -1.80 2.36
C TYR A 7 -16.55 -1.62 0.85
N ALA A 8 -16.85 -2.71 0.13
CA ALA A 8 -17.02 -2.67 -1.33
C ALA A 8 -18.09 -1.69 -1.80
N ILE A 9 -19.14 -1.48 -1.02
CA ILE A 9 -20.22 -0.55 -1.33
C ILE A 9 -19.75 0.90 -1.51
N HIS A 10 -18.62 1.25 -0.91
CA HIS A 10 -18.04 2.61 -0.99
C HIS A 10 -16.93 2.72 -2.03
N SER A 11 -16.63 1.65 -2.77
CA SER A 11 -15.61 1.67 -3.81
C SER A 11 -16.08 2.49 -5.02
N ILE A 12 -15.13 3.21 -5.66
CA ILE A 12 -15.41 4.07 -6.80
C ILE A 12 -14.61 3.72 -8.06
N HIS A 13 -13.63 2.82 -7.96
CA HIS A 13 -12.70 2.53 -9.05
C HIS A 13 -13.02 1.25 -9.86
N GLY A 14 -14.21 0.68 -9.71
CA GLY A 14 -14.59 -0.54 -10.43
C GLY A 14 -13.81 -1.78 -9.95
N GLU A 15 -13.91 -2.87 -10.72
CA GLU A 15 -13.35 -4.16 -10.31
C GLU A 15 -11.83 -4.12 -10.12
N ASP A 16 -11.11 -3.44 -11.01
CA ASP A 16 -9.65 -3.38 -10.95
C ASP A 16 -9.13 -2.59 -9.75
N GLY A 17 -9.91 -1.64 -9.25
CA GLY A 17 -9.55 -0.84 -8.09
C GLY A 17 -10.23 -1.27 -6.80
N LEU A 18 -11.08 -2.29 -6.83
CA LEU A 18 -11.90 -2.69 -5.68
C LEU A 18 -11.05 -3.04 -4.46
N ALA A 19 -10.04 -3.87 -4.64
CA ALA A 19 -9.19 -4.32 -3.54
C ALA A 19 -8.45 -3.15 -2.89
N GLY A 20 -7.89 -2.26 -3.71
CA GLY A 20 -7.20 -1.05 -3.22
C GLY A 20 -8.15 -0.11 -2.47
N ASP A 21 -9.33 0.11 -3.02
CA ASP A 21 -10.34 0.95 -2.37
C ASP A 21 -10.77 0.38 -1.03
N CYS A 22 -11.05 -0.91 -0.97
CA CYS A 22 -11.48 -1.57 0.27
C CYS A 22 -10.39 -1.50 1.34
N PHE A 23 -9.13 -1.70 0.96
CA PHE A 23 -8.01 -1.60 1.89
C PHE A 23 -7.88 -0.19 2.46
N GLU A 24 -7.95 0.83 1.61
CA GLU A 24 -7.91 2.23 2.01
C GLU A 24 -9.08 2.60 2.92
N LEU A 25 -10.30 2.20 2.54
CA LEU A 25 -11.50 2.48 3.33
C LEU A 25 -11.44 1.82 4.72
N ALA A 26 -10.92 0.61 4.82
CA ALA A 26 -10.73 -0.06 6.10
C ALA A 26 -9.75 0.70 6.99
N LEU A 27 -8.70 1.28 6.41
CA LEU A 27 -7.78 2.15 7.16
C LEU A 27 -8.47 3.43 7.62
N HIS A 28 -9.26 4.06 6.74
CA HIS A 28 -10.06 5.23 7.13
C HIS A 28 -10.98 4.91 8.31
N ASP A 29 -11.66 3.76 8.26
CA ASP A 29 -12.57 3.34 9.32
C ASP A 29 -11.83 3.11 10.64
N HIS A 30 -10.67 2.48 10.60
CA HIS A 30 -9.83 2.27 11.78
C HIS A 30 -9.48 3.59 12.47
N PHE A 31 -9.19 4.63 11.69
CA PHE A 31 -8.82 5.95 12.22
C PHE A 31 -10.01 6.90 12.41
N GLY A 32 -11.23 6.42 12.26
CA GLY A 32 -12.43 7.24 12.43
C GLY A 32 -12.63 8.28 11.35
N GLN A 33 -12.11 8.04 10.16
CA GLN A 33 -12.26 8.92 9.00
C GLN A 33 -13.52 8.56 8.21
N PRO A 34 -14.09 9.52 7.45
CA PRO A 34 -15.23 9.22 6.58
C PRO A 34 -14.93 8.10 5.58
N LEU A 35 -15.90 7.23 5.33
CA LEU A 35 -15.78 6.12 4.40
C LEU A 35 -15.95 6.59 2.96
N ARG A 36 -14.97 7.36 2.51
CA ARG A 36 -14.95 7.95 1.17
C ARG A 36 -13.56 7.80 0.56
N VAL A 37 -13.50 7.18 -0.62
CA VAL A 37 -12.26 7.11 -1.39
C VAL A 37 -11.98 8.49 -1.98
N SER A 38 -10.81 9.04 -1.68
CA SER A 38 -10.38 10.33 -2.23
C SER A 38 -9.55 10.11 -3.49
N ALA A 39 -9.52 11.12 -4.36
CA ALA A 39 -8.70 11.08 -5.59
C ALA A 39 -7.21 10.90 -5.29
N ASN A 40 -6.74 11.40 -4.16
CA ASN A 40 -5.35 11.26 -3.69
C ASN A 40 -5.18 10.25 -2.56
N GLY A 41 -6.19 9.54 -2.19
CA GLY A 41 -6.21 8.42 -1.27
C GLY A 41 -5.60 8.60 0.11
N VAL A 42 -4.87 9.66 0.34
CA VAL A 42 -3.97 9.77 1.48
C VAL A 42 -4.20 10.99 2.35
N VAL A 43 -4.91 11.99 1.83
CA VAL A 43 -4.95 13.31 2.50
C VAL A 43 -5.58 13.22 3.90
N ASP A 44 -6.74 12.61 3.99
CA ASP A 44 -7.45 12.49 5.27
C ASP A 44 -6.73 11.56 6.24
N LEU A 45 -6.28 10.42 5.74
CA LEU A 45 -5.52 9.45 6.52
C LEU A 45 -4.21 10.06 7.02
N LYS A 46 -3.52 10.80 6.17
CA LYS A 46 -2.27 11.48 6.50
C LYS A 46 -2.41 12.42 7.70
N ALA A 47 -3.44 13.25 7.70
CA ALA A 47 -3.67 14.19 8.78
C ALA A 47 -3.91 13.45 10.11
N ARG A 48 -4.68 12.37 10.07
CA ARG A 48 -4.99 11.57 11.26
C ARG A 48 -3.76 10.81 11.76
N VAL A 49 -3.03 10.17 10.86
CA VAL A 49 -1.82 9.42 11.22
C VAL A 49 -0.74 10.34 11.77
N ALA A 50 -0.57 11.51 11.19
CA ALA A 50 0.39 12.49 11.69
C ALA A 50 0.08 12.95 13.13
N ALA A 51 -1.18 12.95 13.52
CA ALA A 51 -1.56 13.28 14.89
C ALA A 51 -1.26 12.13 15.87
N THR A 52 -1.28 10.88 15.41
CA THR A 52 -1.08 9.71 16.27
C THR A 52 0.34 9.16 16.22
N VAL A 53 1.04 9.34 15.11
CA VAL A 53 2.38 8.79 14.87
C VAL A 53 3.33 9.93 14.49
N LYS A 54 3.88 10.56 15.50
CA LYS A 54 4.71 11.79 15.36
C LYS A 54 5.89 11.67 14.41
N ALA A 55 6.41 10.46 14.20
CA ALA A 55 7.55 10.23 13.32
C ALA A 55 7.20 10.23 11.84
N TYR A 56 5.92 10.17 11.49
CA TYR A 56 5.49 10.02 10.10
C TYR A 56 5.19 11.38 9.50
N ASN A 57 6.10 11.85 8.65
CA ASN A 57 5.91 13.11 7.93
C ASN A 57 4.86 12.98 6.82
N LYS A 58 4.75 11.80 6.25
CA LYS A 58 3.85 11.53 5.14
C LYS A 58 3.61 10.03 5.02
N VAL A 59 2.38 9.66 4.81
CA VAL A 59 1.99 8.25 4.64
C VAL A 59 1.24 8.09 3.32
N GLU A 60 1.62 7.10 2.56
CA GLU A 60 0.95 6.67 1.35
C GLU A 60 0.41 5.25 1.53
N VAL A 61 -0.83 5.04 1.12
CA VAL A 61 -1.41 3.70 1.08
C VAL A 61 -1.20 3.13 -0.32
N LYS A 62 -0.59 1.95 -0.41
CA LYS A 62 -0.31 1.30 -1.69
C LYS A 62 -0.66 -0.18 -1.63
N THR A 63 -1.29 -0.68 -2.68
CA THR A 63 -1.61 -2.10 -2.82
C THR A 63 -1.12 -2.61 -4.18
N GLY A 64 -0.69 -3.87 -4.20
CA GLY A 64 -0.29 -4.52 -5.44
C GLY A 64 0.88 -3.86 -6.15
N ALA A 65 0.71 -3.62 -7.43
CA ALA A 65 1.71 -3.00 -8.30
C ALA A 65 1.22 -1.66 -8.86
N GLY A 66 2.11 -0.90 -9.47
CA GLY A 66 1.76 0.37 -10.09
C GLY A 66 2.75 1.47 -9.76
N GLN A 67 2.38 2.71 -10.05
CA GLN A 67 3.26 3.86 -9.83
C GLN A 67 3.48 4.13 -8.35
N ILE A 68 4.71 4.50 -8.01
CA ILE A 68 5.05 5.05 -6.70
C ILE A 68 4.91 6.57 -6.81
N PRO A 69 4.04 7.20 -6.01
CA PRO A 69 3.84 8.65 -6.12
C PRO A 69 5.13 9.45 -5.92
N ASN A 70 5.37 10.41 -6.82
CA ASN A 70 6.56 11.26 -6.78
C ASN A 70 6.60 12.21 -5.58
N ASN A 71 5.45 12.41 -4.93
CA ASN A 71 5.38 13.26 -3.75
C ASN A 71 5.83 12.57 -2.45
N LEU A 72 6.19 11.29 -2.52
CA LEU A 72 6.80 10.57 -1.41
C LEU A 72 8.31 10.82 -1.44
N LYS A 73 8.81 11.61 -0.51
CA LYS A 73 10.24 11.94 -0.43
C LYS A 73 10.74 11.83 1.01
N GLY A 74 12.03 11.56 1.16
CA GLY A 74 12.69 11.55 2.45
C GLY A 74 12.12 10.51 3.43
N ASN A 75 11.68 10.97 4.58
CA ASN A 75 11.18 10.12 5.67
C ASN A 75 9.71 9.70 5.54
N SER A 76 9.16 9.77 4.33
CA SER A 76 7.79 9.31 4.10
C SER A 76 7.65 7.81 4.35
N TYR A 77 6.46 7.42 4.79
CA TYR A 77 6.12 6.02 5.03
C TYR A 77 5.10 5.52 4.01
N VAL A 78 5.17 4.25 3.74
CA VAL A 78 4.22 3.55 2.88
C VAL A 78 3.54 2.47 3.72
N VAL A 79 2.22 2.45 3.71
CA VAL A 79 1.44 1.30 4.19
C VAL A 79 1.19 0.44 2.97
N TYR A 80 1.88 -0.68 2.89
CA TYR A 80 1.91 -1.52 1.69
C TYR A 80 1.33 -2.90 1.93
N CYS A 81 0.36 -3.27 1.09
CA CYS A 81 -0.21 -4.61 1.05
C CYS A 81 0.00 -5.19 -0.35
N PRO A 82 0.95 -6.12 -0.52
CA PRO A 82 1.22 -6.70 -1.85
C PRO A 82 0.02 -7.40 -2.47
N VAL A 83 -0.72 -8.18 -1.68
CA VAL A 83 -1.90 -8.91 -2.14
C VAL A 83 -3.01 -8.73 -1.11
N VAL A 84 -4.05 -8.05 -1.50
CA VAL A 84 -5.22 -7.81 -0.64
C VAL A 84 -6.12 -9.04 -0.65
N ASP A 85 -6.48 -9.53 0.53
CA ASP A 85 -7.46 -10.59 0.70
C ASP A 85 -8.77 -9.99 1.20
N LEU A 86 -9.74 -9.85 0.31
CA LEU A 86 -11.03 -9.24 0.64
C LEU A 86 -11.83 -10.04 1.67
N SER A 87 -11.54 -11.32 1.85
CA SER A 87 -12.25 -12.18 2.79
C SER A 87 -11.78 -12.03 4.23
N LYS A 88 -10.68 -11.30 4.45
CA LYS A 88 -10.09 -11.12 5.77
C LYS A 88 -10.25 -9.68 6.26
N PRO A 89 -10.27 -9.48 7.59
CA PRO A 89 -10.27 -8.13 8.16
C PRO A 89 -8.92 -7.43 7.98
N LEU A 90 -8.92 -6.11 8.16
CA LEU A 90 -7.73 -5.27 7.98
C LEU A 90 -6.51 -5.77 8.75
N ASN A 91 -6.70 -6.11 10.02
CA ASN A 91 -5.61 -6.55 10.91
C ASN A 91 -5.06 -7.95 10.58
N LYS A 92 -5.68 -8.67 9.66
CA LYS A 92 -5.23 -9.97 9.19
C LYS A 92 -4.66 -9.94 7.77
N GLN A 93 -4.58 -8.76 7.17
CA GLN A 93 -3.90 -8.60 5.89
C GLN A 93 -2.39 -8.73 6.08
N GLU A 94 -1.72 -9.37 5.12
CA GLU A 94 -0.27 -9.37 5.09
C GLU A 94 0.21 -8.04 4.49
N ALA A 95 0.48 -7.10 5.38
CA ALA A 95 0.80 -5.73 5.01
C ALA A 95 1.83 -5.15 5.97
N PHE A 96 2.47 -4.06 5.55
CA PHE A 96 3.65 -3.52 6.20
C PHE A 96 3.58 -2.00 6.26
N VAL A 97 4.18 -1.43 7.31
CA VAL A 97 4.40 0.00 7.45
C VAL A 97 5.91 0.23 7.33
N VAL A 98 6.33 0.80 6.22
CA VAL A 98 7.74 0.81 5.84
C VAL A 98 8.15 2.19 5.32
N LYS A 99 9.36 2.64 5.69
CA LYS A 99 9.93 3.87 5.13
C LYS A 99 10.11 3.73 3.62
N ARG A 100 9.89 4.81 2.89
CA ARG A 100 10.05 4.82 1.44
C ARG A 100 11.40 4.27 0.99
N THR A 101 12.49 4.68 1.62
CA THR A 101 13.84 4.22 1.25
C THR A 101 13.99 2.71 1.43
N VAL A 102 13.47 2.17 2.53
CA VAL A 102 13.49 0.73 2.80
C VAL A 102 12.56 -0.01 1.84
N PHE A 103 11.40 0.55 1.55
CA PHE A 103 10.44 -0.01 0.58
C PHE A 103 11.07 -0.17 -0.80
N ILE A 104 11.72 0.88 -1.32
CA ILE A 104 12.41 0.84 -2.62
C ILE A 104 13.50 -0.25 -2.62
N LYS A 105 14.28 -0.34 -1.54
CA LYS A 105 15.31 -1.37 -1.40
C LYS A 105 14.71 -2.79 -1.45
N CYS A 106 13.60 -3.02 -0.77
CA CYS A 106 12.90 -4.31 -0.80
C CYS A 106 12.41 -4.64 -2.22
N LEU A 107 11.86 -3.65 -2.92
CA LEU A 107 11.42 -3.82 -4.29
C LEU A 107 12.59 -4.16 -5.23
N GLN A 108 13.74 -3.52 -5.03
CA GLN A 108 14.94 -3.81 -5.80
C GLN A 108 15.46 -5.22 -5.53
N GLU A 109 15.52 -5.64 -4.29
CA GLU A 109 15.96 -6.99 -3.91
C GLU A 109 15.06 -8.07 -4.52
N ALA A 110 13.77 -7.79 -4.63
CA ALA A 110 12.79 -8.71 -5.22
C ALA A 110 12.64 -8.57 -6.74
N GLU A 111 13.42 -7.70 -7.36
CA GLU A 111 13.31 -7.38 -8.79
C GLU A 111 11.92 -6.85 -9.18
N CYS A 112 11.31 -6.10 -8.28
CA CYS A 112 9.98 -5.52 -8.47
C CYS A 112 10.00 -4.00 -8.64
N TYR A 113 11.18 -3.40 -8.79
CA TYR A 113 11.33 -1.96 -8.94
C TYR A 113 11.71 -1.60 -10.36
N ARG A 114 11.09 -0.56 -10.88
CA ARG A 114 11.42 -0.04 -12.20
C ARG A 114 11.34 1.47 -12.22
N VAL A 115 12.33 2.10 -12.89
CA VAL A 115 12.28 3.51 -13.22
C VAL A 115 11.97 3.63 -14.71
N GLY A 116 10.82 4.20 -15.02
CA GLY A 116 10.35 4.36 -16.38
C GLY A 116 10.70 5.72 -16.97
N LYS A 117 10.52 5.82 -18.29
CA LYS A 117 10.61 7.11 -18.97
C LYS A 117 9.45 8.00 -18.58
N ARG A 118 9.71 9.25 -18.70
CA ARG A 118 8.96 10.41 -18.32
C ARG A 118 7.64 10.63 -19.01
N THR A 119 6.78 11.24 -18.23
CA THR A 119 5.63 11.98 -18.74
C THR A 119 6.08 13.22 -19.51
N THR A 120 5.16 13.85 -20.23
CA THR A 120 5.38 15.10 -20.95
C THR A 120 5.97 16.23 -20.09
N SER A 121 5.82 16.15 -18.75
CA SER A 121 6.35 17.14 -17.82
C SER A 121 7.81 16.94 -17.44
N GLY A 122 8.44 15.93 -17.98
CA GLY A 122 9.83 15.71 -17.72
C GLY A 122 10.20 14.91 -16.49
N GLN A 123 9.25 14.34 -15.76
CA GLN A 123 9.50 13.59 -14.52
C GLN A 123 9.68 12.10 -14.77
N THR A 124 10.62 11.49 -14.06
CA THR A 124 10.84 10.05 -14.08
C THR A 124 9.73 9.36 -13.30
N ILE A 125 9.21 8.26 -13.83
CA ILE A 125 8.18 7.46 -13.18
C ILE A 125 8.85 6.27 -12.49
N GLU A 126 8.75 6.23 -11.16
CA GLU A 126 9.08 5.06 -10.37
C GLU A 126 7.85 4.18 -10.27
N ALA A 127 8.01 2.88 -10.38
CA ALA A 127 6.89 1.95 -10.34
C ALA A 127 7.27 0.63 -9.70
N ILE A 128 6.28 0.02 -9.09
CA ILE A 128 6.34 -1.37 -8.68
C ILE A 128 6.09 -2.19 -9.94
N GLN A 129 7.07 -2.99 -10.33
CA GLN A 129 6.93 -3.89 -11.46
C GLN A 129 5.91 -4.97 -11.11
N THR A 130 5.05 -5.31 -12.07
CA THR A 130 4.02 -6.30 -11.81
C THR A 130 4.61 -7.65 -11.47
N PHE A 131 4.09 -8.25 -10.43
CA PHE A 131 4.26 -9.66 -10.11
C PHE A 131 2.96 -10.44 -10.34
N TRP A 132 1.97 -9.81 -10.97
CA TRP A 132 0.67 -10.42 -11.23
C TRP A 132 0.65 -11.10 -12.60
N ASN A 133 0.30 -12.37 -12.63
CA ASN A 133 0.12 -13.09 -13.88
C ASN A 133 -1.34 -12.95 -14.31
N ARG A 134 -1.57 -12.19 -15.37
CA ARG A 134 -2.93 -11.90 -15.86
C ARG A 134 -3.64 -13.13 -16.42
N LYS A 135 -2.91 -14.02 -17.05
CA LYS A 135 -3.49 -15.25 -17.63
C LYS A 135 -4.03 -16.19 -16.57
N LEU A 136 -3.31 -16.32 -15.46
CA LEU A 136 -3.67 -17.20 -14.36
C LEU A 136 -4.42 -16.46 -13.25
N ASN A 137 -4.57 -15.16 -13.36
CA ASN A 137 -5.20 -14.29 -12.37
C ASN A 137 -4.66 -14.52 -10.96
N LYS A 138 -3.35 -14.57 -10.83
CA LYS A 138 -2.65 -14.77 -9.55
C LYS A 138 -1.26 -14.14 -9.57
N PRO A 139 -0.66 -13.87 -8.40
CA PRO A 139 0.72 -13.39 -8.33
C PRO A 139 1.71 -14.41 -8.87
N HIS A 140 2.82 -13.93 -9.43
CA HIS A 140 4.00 -14.76 -9.66
C HIS A 140 4.59 -15.14 -8.31
N GLY A 141 4.41 -16.39 -7.89
CA GLY A 141 4.75 -16.85 -6.55
C GLY A 141 6.20 -16.57 -6.14
N ARG A 142 7.15 -16.70 -7.06
CA ARG A 142 8.56 -16.47 -6.79
C ARG A 142 8.88 -15.00 -6.45
N LYS A 143 8.40 -14.06 -7.26
CA LYS A 143 8.63 -12.63 -7.01
C LYS A 143 7.92 -12.15 -5.76
N LEU A 144 6.69 -12.61 -5.55
CA LEU A 144 5.93 -12.30 -4.35
C LEU A 144 6.65 -12.83 -3.11
N SER A 145 7.14 -14.06 -3.15
CA SER A 145 7.90 -14.66 -2.04
C SER A 145 9.14 -13.84 -1.71
N TYR A 146 9.91 -13.43 -2.72
CA TYR A 146 11.12 -12.62 -2.51
C TYR A 146 10.77 -11.24 -1.92
N LEU A 147 9.68 -10.64 -2.39
CA LEU A 147 9.24 -9.33 -1.87
C LEU A 147 8.82 -9.44 -0.41
N LEU A 148 8.03 -10.45 -0.07
CA LEU A 148 7.62 -10.69 1.32
C LEU A 148 8.83 -10.96 2.21
N ASP A 149 9.76 -11.80 1.77
CA ASP A 149 10.99 -12.08 2.52
C ASP A 149 11.79 -10.80 2.76
N ALA A 150 11.95 -9.97 1.75
CA ALA A 150 12.66 -8.70 1.87
C ALA A 150 11.98 -7.77 2.89
N LEU A 151 10.66 -7.69 2.85
CA LEU A 151 9.89 -6.85 3.77
C LEU A 151 10.03 -7.35 5.22
N TYR A 152 9.87 -8.65 5.46
CA TYR A 152 10.04 -9.23 6.79
C TYR A 152 11.47 -9.07 7.31
N ASN A 153 12.47 -9.28 6.45
CA ASN A 153 13.87 -9.16 6.82
C ASN A 153 14.34 -7.72 7.03
N SER A 154 13.58 -6.75 6.52
CA SER A 154 13.92 -5.32 6.68
C SER A 154 13.74 -4.83 8.11
N GLY A 155 13.01 -5.57 8.94
CA GLY A 155 12.68 -5.17 10.31
C GLY A 155 11.60 -4.11 10.40
N CYS A 156 10.90 -3.80 9.30
CA CYS A 156 9.79 -2.87 9.35
C CYS A 156 8.60 -3.46 10.13
N GLN A 157 7.74 -2.60 10.59
CA GLN A 157 6.53 -2.99 11.30
C GLN A 157 5.53 -3.66 10.37
N THR A 158 4.88 -4.73 10.84
CA THR A 158 3.69 -5.23 10.15
C THR A 158 2.51 -4.29 10.40
N LEU A 159 1.54 -4.33 9.51
CA LEU A 159 0.31 -3.52 9.68
C LEU A 159 -0.40 -3.89 10.99
N GLU A 160 -0.47 -5.16 11.33
CA GLU A 160 -1.12 -5.62 12.56
C GLU A 160 -0.50 -4.99 13.81
N GLU A 161 0.83 -4.99 13.90
CA GLU A 161 1.56 -4.37 15.01
C GLU A 161 1.30 -2.86 15.07
N TRP A 162 1.37 -2.20 13.92
CA TRP A 162 1.17 -0.75 13.81
C TRP A 162 -0.24 -0.34 14.21
N LEU A 163 -1.25 -1.11 13.81
CA LEU A 163 -2.65 -0.82 14.16
C LEU A 163 -2.89 -0.94 15.67
N LYS A 164 -2.20 -1.85 16.34
CA LYS A 164 -2.30 -1.99 17.81
C LYS A 164 -1.77 -0.77 18.56
N GLU A 165 -0.78 -0.09 17.99
CA GLU A 165 -0.15 1.09 18.60
C GLU A 165 -0.86 2.40 18.23
N ASN A 166 -1.68 2.33 17.23
CA ASN A 166 -2.36 3.50 16.65
C ASN A 166 -3.84 3.20 16.43
#